data_9b4fae45c7308f7d1f6b715f9cf1be42
#
_entry.id   9b4fae45c7308f7d1f6b715f9cf1be42
#
_cell.length_a   1.000
_cell.length_b   1.000
_cell.length_c   1.000
_cell.angle_alpha   90.00
_cell.angle_beta   90.00
_cell.angle_gamma   90.00
#
_symmetry.space_group_name_H-M   'P 1'
#
loop_
_entity.id
_entity.type
_entity.pdbx_description
1 polymer ?
#
loop_
_entity_poly.entity_id
_entity_poly.type
_entity_poly.pdbx_seq_one_letter_code
_entity_poly.pdbx_strand_id
1 'polypeptide(L)'
;MSNNTESFDLEDELFEHFKFEVPKGQAFLRIDKYLMGLIPNATRKKIQNAANDGNIFVNDEIVKSNYKVKPLDVIKVMLSHPPFENHVLPENIPLNIVYEDKALLLVNKEPGLVVHPGHGNYTGTLVNALAFHFENLPMNSSERPGLVHRIDKDTSGLLVIAKTEAAMTHLAKQFEAKTTEREYMALVWGNVTNDAGTIEGNLARHLKDRMQMAVFDDPEIGKPAITHYKVLERFGYVTLISCQLETGRTHQIRAHMKHIGHPLFNDERYGGHLILKGTTFTKYKQFIDNCFKALPRQALHAKTLGFIHPNTGEMMRFDTE
;
A
#
# COMPACT_ATOMS: atom_id res chain seq x y z
N MET A 1 12.24 10.79 -45.14
CA MET A 1 11.28 11.57 -44.36
C MET A 1 11.30 11.00 -42.95
N SER A 2 12.09 11.60 -42.10
CA SER A 2 12.32 11.20 -40.72
C SER A 2 11.24 11.87 -39.86
N ASN A 3 10.36 11.06 -39.26
CA ASN A 3 9.45 11.54 -38.23
C ASN A 3 10.21 11.65 -36.93
N ASN A 4 10.56 12.88 -36.55
CA ASN A 4 10.91 13.25 -35.19
C ASN A 4 9.62 13.20 -34.36
N THR A 5 9.51 12.18 -33.53
CA THR A 5 8.60 12.20 -32.37
C THR A 5 9.33 12.94 -31.26
N GLU A 6 9.00 14.21 -31.04
CA GLU A 6 9.38 14.93 -29.84
C GLU A 6 8.75 14.23 -28.64
N SER A 7 9.60 13.57 -27.85
CA SER A 7 9.26 13.18 -26.49
C SER A 7 9.16 14.46 -25.66
N PHE A 8 7.95 14.84 -25.27
CA PHE A 8 7.76 15.85 -24.24
C PHE A 8 8.33 15.30 -22.92
N ASP A 9 9.47 15.83 -22.51
CA ASP A 9 10.03 15.64 -21.18
C ASP A 9 9.11 16.33 -20.15
N LEU A 10 8.28 15.55 -19.48
CA LEU A 10 7.44 15.99 -18.35
C LEU A 10 8.23 15.98 -17.02
N GLU A 11 9.56 16.05 -17.06
CA GLU A 11 10.39 15.78 -15.87
C GLU A 11 10.68 16.98 -14.96
N ASP A 12 10.26 18.21 -15.27
CA ASP A 12 10.65 19.39 -14.47
C ASP A 12 9.53 20.35 -14.05
N GLU A 13 8.25 19.97 -14.15
CA GLU A 13 7.18 20.86 -13.70
C GLU A 13 6.92 20.67 -12.20
N LEU A 14 7.29 21.70 -11.39
CA LEU A 14 7.00 21.74 -9.96
C LEU A 14 5.65 22.44 -9.71
N PHE A 15 4.80 21.78 -8.92
CA PHE A 15 3.47 22.27 -8.56
C PHE A 15 3.48 22.85 -7.15
N GLU A 16 2.82 24.02 -6.95
CA GLU A 16 2.65 24.65 -5.64
C GLU A 16 1.66 23.83 -4.80
N HIS A 17 2.15 23.19 -3.72
CA HIS A 17 1.32 22.43 -2.78
C HIS A 17 0.86 23.24 -1.58
N PHE A 18 1.73 24.12 -1.08
CA PHE A 18 1.42 25.00 0.04
C PHE A 18 2.07 26.34 -0.19
N LYS A 19 1.35 27.40 0.21
CA LYS A 19 1.84 28.76 0.25
C LYS A 19 1.49 29.40 1.58
N PHE A 20 2.49 29.97 2.24
CA PHE A 20 2.35 30.62 3.53
C PHE A 20 3.00 32.01 3.49
N GLU A 21 2.33 33.00 4.05
CA GLU A 21 2.92 34.30 4.33
C GLU A 21 3.23 34.37 5.83
N VAL A 22 4.48 34.66 6.18
CA VAL A 22 4.92 34.70 7.58
C VAL A 22 4.39 35.96 8.26
N PRO A 23 3.64 35.86 9.37
CA PRO A 23 3.10 37.02 10.08
C PRO A 23 4.16 38.02 10.55
N LYS A 24 3.81 39.31 10.58
CA LYS A 24 4.71 40.41 11.01
C LYS A 24 5.33 40.21 12.39
N GLY A 25 4.65 39.54 13.32
CA GLY A 25 5.10 39.27 14.69
C GLY A 25 5.83 37.93 14.85
N GLN A 26 6.12 37.19 13.80
CA GLN A 26 6.77 35.90 13.89
C GLN A 26 8.21 36.02 14.36
N ALA A 27 8.53 35.34 15.48
CA ALA A 27 9.90 35.19 15.93
C ALA A 27 10.73 34.32 14.99
N PHE A 28 12.03 34.56 14.91
CA PHE A 28 12.94 33.75 14.09
C PHE A 28 12.90 32.27 14.46
N LEU A 29 12.36 31.45 13.57
CA LEU A 29 12.27 30.00 13.74
C LEU A 29 12.84 29.32 12.49
N ARG A 30 13.47 28.16 12.67
CA ARG A 30 13.92 27.38 11.53
C ARG A 30 12.72 26.92 10.69
N ILE A 31 12.85 26.99 9.36
CA ILE A 31 11.77 26.67 8.44
C ILE A 31 11.24 25.24 8.60
N ASP A 32 12.13 24.28 8.95
CA ASP A 32 11.72 22.89 9.23
C ASP A 32 10.79 22.76 10.45
N LYS A 33 10.95 23.62 11.45
CA LYS A 33 10.05 23.68 12.61
C LYS A 33 8.79 24.50 12.33
N TYR A 34 8.93 25.59 11.58
CA TYR A 34 7.83 26.47 11.22
C TYR A 34 6.78 25.73 10.37
N LEU A 35 7.22 25.08 9.30
CA LEU A 35 6.33 24.34 8.41
C LEU A 35 5.71 23.09 9.06
N MET A 36 6.41 22.44 10.00
CA MET A 36 5.86 21.31 10.76
C MET A 36 4.61 21.70 11.55
N GLY A 37 4.52 22.94 12.02
CA GLY A 37 3.34 23.45 12.72
C GLY A 37 2.18 23.86 11.81
N LEU A 38 2.41 24.01 10.50
CA LEU A 38 1.43 24.53 9.55
C LEU A 38 0.91 23.47 8.59
N ILE A 39 1.75 22.49 8.22
CA ILE A 39 1.38 21.47 7.24
C ILE A 39 0.84 20.23 7.96
N PRO A 40 -0.43 19.86 7.77
CA PRO A 40 -1.02 18.68 8.37
C PRO A 40 -0.20 17.41 8.05
N ASN A 41 0.00 16.55 9.06
CA ASN A 41 0.71 15.27 8.93
C ASN A 41 2.17 15.35 8.41
N ALA A 42 2.76 16.56 8.37
CA ALA A 42 4.16 16.72 8.04
C ALA A 42 5.05 16.42 9.26
N THR A 43 6.03 15.54 9.06
CA THR A 43 7.09 15.34 10.05
C THR A 43 8.27 16.24 9.72
N ARG A 44 9.04 16.63 10.75
CA ARG A 44 10.27 17.42 10.55
C ARG A 44 11.21 16.80 9.52
N LYS A 45 11.33 15.47 9.50
CA LYS A 45 12.17 14.74 8.55
C LYS A 45 11.66 14.89 7.11
N LYS A 46 10.35 14.84 6.88
CA LYS A 46 9.76 15.07 5.54
C LYS A 46 10.08 16.48 5.04
N ILE A 47 9.96 17.50 5.90
CA ILE A 47 10.27 18.88 5.53
C ILE A 47 11.77 19.06 5.23
N GLN A 48 12.64 18.44 6.03
CA GLN A 48 14.08 18.45 5.78
C GLN A 48 14.45 17.80 4.45
N ASN A 49 13.83 16.68 4.10
CA ASN A 49 14.04 16.03 2.81
C ASN A 49 13.55 16.94 1.66
N ALA A 50 12.35 17.50 1.76
CA ALA A 50 11.83 18.42 0.74
C ALA A 50 12.74 19.65 0.54
N ALA A 51 13.32 20.19 1.61
CA ALA A 51 14.28 21.30 1.51
C ALA A 51 15.62 20.86 0.85
N ASN A 52 16.08 19.63 1.11
CA ASN A 52 17.29 19.09 0.49
C ASN A 52 17.09 18.77 -0.99
N ASP A 53 15.87 18.39 -1.36
CA ASP A 53 15.46 18.10 -2.75
C ASP A 53 15.14 19.40 -3.54
N GLY A 54 15.34 20.60 -2.93
CA GLY A 54 15.08 21.87 -3.59
C GLY A 54 13.61 22.28 -3.69
N ASN A 55 12.73 21.63 -2.94
CA ASN A 55 11.26 21.78 -3.04
C ASN A 55 10.67 22.83 -2.09
N ILE A 56 11.50 23.56 -1.34
CA ILE A 56 11.05 24.65 -0.45
C ILE A 56 11.66 25.96 -0.92
N PHE A 57 10.78 26.93 -1.21
CA PHE A 57 11.13 28.26 -1.68
C PHE A 57 10.72 29.28 -0.64
N VAL A 58 11.53 30.31 -0.48
CA VAL A 58 11.21 31.53 0.29
C VAL A 58 11.49 32.73 -0.60
N ASN A 59 10.47 33.54 -0.86
CA ASN A 59 10.52 34.68 -1.76
C ASN A 59 11.09 34.28 -3.15
N ASP A 60 10.63 33.11 -3.64
CA ASP A 60 11.00 32.47 -4.91
C ASP A 60 12.44 31.96 -4.99
N GLU A 61 13.18 31.91 -3.88
CA GLU A 61 14.53 31.31 -3.80
C GLU A 61 14.50 29.98 -3.02
N ILE A 62 15.22 28.96 -3.52
CA ILE A 62 15.37 27.67 -2.85
C ILE A 62 16.14 27.86 -1.53
N VAL A 63 15.61 27.32 -0.44
CA VAL A 63 16.21 27.42 0.88
C VAL A 63 16.53 26.06 1.50
N LYS A 64 17.56 26.02 2.34
CA LYS A 64 17.91 24.84 3.16
C LYS A 64 17.00 24.70 4.38
N SER A 65 16.88 23.49 4.91
CA SER A 65 16.04 23.17 6.08
C SER A 65 16.35 23.96 7.36
N ASN A 66 17.51 24.59 7.46
CA ASN A 66 17.94 25.42 8.58
C ASN A 66 17.67 26.92 8.38
N TYR A 67 17.10 27.34 7.25
CA TYR A 67 16.71 28.72 7.01
C TYR A 67 15.87 29.25 8.18
N LYS A 68 16.11 30.46 8.64
CA LYS A 68 15.35 31.13 9.69
C LYS A 68 14.31 32.04 9.06
N VAL A 69 13.03 31.66 9.19
CA VAL A 69 11.91 32.44 8.64
C VAL A 69 11.91 33.87 9.23
N LYS A 70 11.63 34.83 8.38
CA LYS A 70 11.52 36.25 8.74
C LYS A 70 10.09 36.73 8.57
N PRO A 71 9.64 37.75 9.31
CA PRO A 71 8.37 38.39 9.04
C PRO A 71 8.21 38.78 7.57
N LEU A 72 7.02 38.51 6.99
CA LEU A 72 6.66 38.77 5.61
C LEU A 72 7.35 37.87 4.56
N ASP A 73 8.11 36.86 4.96
CA ASP A 73 8.55 35.83 4.00
C ASP A 73 7.34 35.14 3.36
N VAL A 74 7.38 34.94 2.05
CA VAL A 74 6.45 34.11 1.30
C VAL A 74 7.10 32.74 1.08
N ILE A 75 6.57 31.74 1.76
CA ILE A 75 7.10 30.37 1.68
C ILE A 75 6.21 29.55 0.75
N LYS A 76 6.82 28.87 -0.24
CA LYS A 76 6.16 27.92 -1.13
C LYS A 76 6.76 26.53 -0.95
N VAL A 77 5.92 25.51 -0.89
CA VAL A 77 6.34 24.10 -0.95
C VAL A 77 5.88 23.55 -2.29
N MET A 78 6.86 23.21 -3.12
CA MET A 78 6.66 22.73 -4.47
C MET A 78 6.96 21.23 -4.53
N LEU A 79 6.18 20.46 -5.29
CA LEU A 79 6.44 19.04 -5.51
C LEU A 79 6.32 18.72 -6.99
N SER A 80 6.95 17.63 -7.44
CA SER A 80 6.93 17.16 -8.84
C SER A 80 5.61 16.54 -9.31
N HIS A 81 4.56 16.67 -8.51
CA HIS A 81 3.20 16.22 -8.85
C HIS A 81 2.20 17.30 -8.43
N PRO A 82 1.06 17.44 -9.09
CA PRO A 82 0.07 18.43 -8.72
C PRO A 82 -0.41 18.23 -7.28
N PRO A 83 -0.84 19.30 -6.57
CA PRO A 83 -1.43 19.19 -5.26
C PRO A 83 -2.61 18.21 -5.34
N PHE A 84 -2.57 17.21 -4.49
CA PHE A 84 -3.68 16.32 -4.31
C PHE A 84 -4.76 17.13 -3.60
N GLU A 85 -5.71 17.67 -4.34
CA GLU A 85 -6.97 18.08 -3.75
C GLU A 85 -7.56 16.81 -3.15
N ASN A 86 -7.80 16.80 -1.83
CA ASN A 86 -8.32 15.64 -1.08
C ASN A 86 -9.75 15.26 -1.48
N HIS A 87 -10.19 15.63 -2.68
CA HIS A 87 -11.44 15.21 -3.27
C HIS A 87 -11.22 13.91 -4.03
N VAL A 88 -11.54 12.81 -3.37
CA VAL A 88 -11.69 11.53 -4.06
C VAL A 88 -12.77 11.71 -5.11
N LEU A 89 -12.38 11.81 -6.38
CA LEU A 89 -13.33 11.94 -7.48
C LEU A 89 -14.12 10.64 -7.61
N PRO A 90 -15.47 10.70 -7.58
CA PRO A 90 -16.31 9.52 -7.81
C PRO A 90 -16.09 8.98 -9.22
N GLU A 91 -15.83 7.67 -9.33
CA GLU A 91 -15.67 7.00 -10.61
C GLU A 91 -16.55 5.75 -10.67
N ASN A 92 -17.26 5.56 -11.79
CA ASN A 92 -18.11 4.40 -12.01
C ASN A 92 -17.26 3.15 -12.35
N ILE A 93 -16.61 2.61 -11.33
CA ILE A 93 -15.82 1.38 -11.38
C ILE A 93 -16.66 0.25 -10.78
N PRO A 94 -16.91 -0.85 -11.50
CA PRO A 94 -17.66 -1.97 -10.97
C PRO A 94 -17.02 -2.56 -9.71
N LEU A 95 -17.83 -2.85 -8.70
CA LEU A 95 -17.42 -3.52 -7.47
C LEU A 95 -18.04 -4.92 -7.40
N ASN A 96 -17.22 -5.93 -7.14
CA ASN A 96 -17.69 -7.27 -6.82
C ASN A 96 -18.06 -7.31 -5.33
N ILE A 97 -19.34 -7.00 -5.04
CA ILE A 97 -19.88 -6.93 -3.68
C ILE A 97 -20.26 -8.34 -3.23
N VAL A 98 -19.66 -8.80 -2.13
CA VAL A 98 -19.91 -10.11 -1.51
C VAL A 98 -21.00 -10.01 -0.44
N TYR A 99 -21.01 -8.90 0.29
CA TYR A 99 -21.98 -8.62 1.35
C TYR A 99 -22.12 -7.12 1.54
N GLU A 100 -23.32 -6.67 1.85
CA GLU A 100 -23.59 -5.28 2.18
C GLU A 100 -24.75 -5.18 3.16
N ASP A 101 -24.61 -4.28 4.15
CA ASP A 101 -25.69 -3.84 5.02
C ASP A 101 -25.59 -2.34 5.34
N LYS A 102 -26.24 -1.88 6.42
CA LYS A 102 -26.22 -0.46 6.83
C LYS A 102 -24.87 -0.03 7.44
N ALA A 103 -24.09 -0.97 7.99
CA ALA A 103 -22.87 -0.69 8.73
C ALA A 103 -21.59 -0.85 7.89
N LEU A 104 -21.59 -1.84 7.01
CA LEU A 104 -20.39 -2.22 6.25
C LEU A 104 -20.70 -2.77 4.86
N LEU A 105 -19.66 -2.79 4.03
CA LEU A 105 -19.61 -3.41 2.71
C LEU A 105 -18.41 -4.36 2.67
N LEU A 106 -18.58 -5.54 2.12
CA LEU A 106 -17.49 -6.48 1.82
C LEU A 106 -17.36 -6.64 0.31
N VAL A 107 -16.17 -6.42 -0.21
CA VAL A 107 -15.88 -6.59 -1.63
C VAL A 107 -14.84 -7.69 -1.85
N ASN A 108 -14.98 -8.44 -2.95
CA ASN A 108 -13.92 -9.27 -3.50
C ASN A 108 -13.16 -8.40 -4.52
N LYS A 109 -12.05 -7.79 -4.06
CA LYS A 109 -11.28 -6.85 -4.88
C LYS A 109 -10.58 -7.58 -6.03
N GLU A 110 -10.81 -7.11 -7.24
CA GLU A 110 -10.09 -7.59 -8.42
C GLU A 110 -8.59 -7.21 -8.35
N PRO A 111 -7.70 -8.03 -8.94
CA PRO A 111 -6.30 -7.67 -9.10
C PRO A 111 -6.16 -6.46 -10.05
N GLY A 112 -5.08 -5.68 -9.88
CA GLY A 112 -4.87 -4.45 -10.65
C GLY A 112 -5.54 -3.21 -10.06
N LEU A 113 -6.59 -3.37 -9.23
CA LEU A 113 -7.28 -2.26 -8.57
C LEU A 113 -6.49 -1.82 -7.33
N VAL A 114 -6.00 -0.59 -7.34
CA VAL A 114 -5.38 0.04 -6.17
C VAL A 114 -6.45 0.39 -5.14
N VAL A 115 -6.18 0.17 -3.86
CA VAL A 115 -7.19 0.43 -2.81
C VAL A 115 -7.40 1.93 -2.60
N HIS A 116 -6.33 2.72 -2.52
CA HIS A 116 -6.40 4.16 -2.21
C HIS A 116 -5.46 4.94 -3.13
N PRO A 117 -5.85 6.14 -3.59
CA PRO A 117 -4.97 7.01 -4.38
C PRO A 117 -3.58 7.20 -3.76
N GLY A 118 -2.57 7.25 -4.60
CA GLY A 118 -1.18 7.40 -4.19
C GLY A 118 -0.27 7.60 -5.40
N HIS A 119 1.02 7.73 -5.16
CA HIS A 119 2.00 8.01 -6.21
C HIS A 119 1.83 7.09 -7.42
N GLY A 120 1.61 7.68 -8.60
CA GLY A 120 1.38 6.96 -9.86
C GLY A 120 -0.01 6.34 -10.04
N ASN A 121 -0.95 6.49 -9.07
CA ASN A 121 -2.32 5.99 -9.16
C ASN A 121 -3.25 6.96 -8.41
N TYR A 122 -3.53 8.11 -9.01
CA TYR A 122 -4.34 9.16 -8.38
C TYR A 122 -5.84 8.97 -8.59
N THR A 123 -6.22 8.22 -9.61
CA THR A 123 -7.59 7.87 -10.01
C THR A 123 -7.67 6.36 -10.27
N GLY A 124 -8.85 5.85 -10.59
CA GLY A 124 -9.04 4.44 -10.88
C GLY A 124 -8.84 3.52 -9.68
N THR A 125 -9.11 4.02 -8.45
CA THR A 125 -8.90 3.24 -7.23
C THR A 125 -10.21 2.74 -6.62
N LEU A 126 -10.12 1.77 -5.71
CA LEU A 126 -11.29 1.30 -4.95
C LEU A 126 -12.01 2.46 -4.25
N VAL A 127 -11.26 3.42 -3.70
CA VAL A 127 -11.85 4.59 -3.03
C VAL A 127 -12.62 5.47 -4.00
N ASN A 128 -12.18 5.63 -5.26
CA ASN A 128 -12.93 6.34 -6.30
C ASN A 128 -14.25 5.61 -6.63
N ALA A 129 -14.21 4.27 -6.71
CA ALA A 129 -15.42 3.46 -6.90
C ALA A 129 -16.38 3.58 -5.72
N LEU A 130 -15.87 3.53 -4.48
CA LEU A 130 -16.67 3.70 -3.26
C LEU A 130 -17.30 5.08 -3.18
N ALA A 131 -16.59 6.14 -3.58
CA ALA A 131 -17.14 7.50 -3.63
C ALA A 131 -18.27 7.66 -4.67
N PHE A 132 -18.27 6.85 -5.73
CA PHE A 132 -19.37 6.80 -6.69
C PHE A 132 -20.59 6.03 -6.13
N HIS A 133 -20.35 4.95 -5.39
CA HIS A 133 -21.41 4.12 -4.81
C HIS A 133 -22.07 4.75 -3.59
N PHE A 134 -21.36 5.59 -2.84
CA PHE A 134 -21.85 6.15 -1.57
C PHE A 134 -21.61 7.65 -1.52
N GLU A 135 -22.65 8.43 -1.24
CA GLU A 135 -22.55 9.88 -1.08
C GLU A 135 -21.70 10.29 0.12
N ASN A 136 -21.75 9.50 1.20
CA ASN A 136 -21.08 9.79 2.46
C ASN A 136 -20.46 8.53 3.05
N LEU A 137 -19.12 8.48 3.10
CA LEU A 137 -18.37 7.46 3.81
C LEU A 137 -17.61 8.08 4.98
N PRO A 138 -17.48 7.37 6.12
CA PRO A 138 -16.73 7.86 7.25
C PRO A 138 -15.24 7.99 6.88
N MET A 139 -14.60 9.05 7.36
CA MET A 139 -13.18 9.32 7.11
C MET A 139 -12.32 8.89 8.29
N ASN A 140 -11.25 8.17 8.04
CA ASN A 140 -10.23 7.93 9.07
C ASN A 140 -9.20 9.08 9.14
N SER A 141 -8.33 9.04 10.16
CA SER A 141 -7.26 10.03 10.36
C SER A 141 -6.25 10.14 9.20
N SER A 142 -6.30 9.24 8.24
CA SER A 142 -5.48 9.23 7.02
C SER A 142 -6.26 9.65 5.78
N GLU A 143 -7.46 10.24 5.96
CA GLU A 143 -8.36 10.70 4.88
C GLU A 143 -8.73 9.58 3.90
N ARG A 144 -8.94 8.35 4.41
CA ARG A 144 -9.28 7.17 3.62
C ARG A 144 -10.72 6.75 3.88
N PRO A 145 -11.66 7.13 3.01
CA PRO A 145 -13.09 6.88 3.23
C PRO A 145 -13.38 5.38 3.42
N GLY A 146 -14.02 5.04 4.52
CA GLY A 146 -14.47 3.68 4.84
C GLY A 146 -13.40 2.62 5.07
N LEU A 147 -12.12 2.91 4.80
CA LEU A 147 -11.06 1.91 4.83
C LEU A 147 -10.51 1.67 6.23
N VAL A 148 -10.54 0.43 6.69
CA VAL A 148 -9.95 -0.03 7.94
C VAL A 148 -8.71 -0.91 7.73
N HIS A 149 -8.55 -1.46 6.53
CA HIS A 149 -7.36 -2.21 6.09
C HIS A 149 -7.16 -2.09 4.59
N ARG A 150 -6.12 -2.74 4.08
CA ARG A 150 -5.79 -2.76 2.65
C ARG A 150 -5.11 -4.06 2.24
N ILE A 151 -5.21 -4.38 0.95
CA ILE A 151 -4.39 -5.38 0.26
C ILE A 151 -3.65 -4.71 -0.91
N ASP A 152 -2.61 -5.34 -1.43
CA ASP A 152 -1.80 -4.77 -2.52
C ASP A 152 -2.60 -4.64 -3.82
N LYS A 153 -2.13 -3.79 -4.75
CA LYS A 153 -2.74 -3.55 -6.07
C LYS A 153 -3.12 -4.86 -6.77
N ASP A 154 -2.14 -5.75 -6.92
CA ASP A 154 -2.28 -6.98 -7.69
C ASP A 154 -2.64 -8.19 -6.82
N THR A 155 -2.94 -8.00 -5.54
CA THR A 155 -3.55 -8.99 -4.67
C THR A 155 -5.06 -8.91 -4.81
N SER A 156 -5.71 -10.04 -5.11
CA SER A 156 -7.16 -10.17 -5.17
C SER A 156 -7.74 -10.61 -3.83
N GLY A 157 -9.06 -10.50 -3.65
CA GLY A 157 -9.78 -11.09 -2.52
C GLY A 157 -10.44 -10.08 -1.60
N LEU A 158 -10.83 -10.56 -0.43
CA LEU A 158 -11.75 -9.90 0.48
C LEU A 158 -11.18 -8.65 1.14
N LEU A 159 -12.01 -7.60 1.15
CA LEU A 159 -11.74 -6.35 1.82
C LEU A 159 -13.03 -5.79 2.40
N VAL A 160 -13.01 -5.42 3.71
CA VAL A 160 -14.15 -4.82 4.39
C VAL A 160 -14.03 -3.30 4.44
N ILE A 161 -15.15 -2.64 4.17
CA ILE A 161 -15.30 -1.19 4.15
C ILE A 161 -16.38 -0.82 5.18
N ALA A 162 -16.09 0.16 6.02
CA ALA A 162 -17.06 0.70 6.97
C ALA A 162 -17.94 1.76 6.28
N LYS A 163 -19.25 1.71 6.48
CA LYS A 163 -20.21 2.69 5.96
C LYS A 163 -20.59 3.74 7.00
N THR A 164 -20.23 3.53 8.28
CA THR A 164 -20.52 4.46 9.40
C THR A 164 -19.29 4.66 10.26
N GLU A 165 -19.21 5.80 10.98
CA GLU A 165 -18.11 6.11 11.91
C GLU A 165 -18.02 5.05 13.05
N ALA A 166 -19.16 4.59 13.56
CA ALA A 166 -19.18 3.55 14.58
C ALA A 166 -18.60 2.24 14.06
N ALA A 167 -18.97 1.82 12.86
CA ALA A 167 -18.44 0.62 12.22
C ALA A 167 -16.93 0.77 11.93
N MET A 168 -16.49 1.93 11.45
CA MET A 168 -15.07 2.20 11.21
C MET A 168 -14.26 2.06 12.49
N THR A 169 -14.70 2.70 13.58
CA THR A 169 -14.03 2.65 14.88
C THR A 169 -13.98 1.22 15.42
N HIS A 170 -15.09 0.49 15.32
CA HIS A 170 -15.19 -0.88 15.82
C HIS A 170 -14.29 -1.85 15.04
N LEU A 171 -14.35 -1.80 13.70
CA LEU A 171 -13.51 -2.63 12.84
C LEU A 171 -12.03 -2.29 13.00
N ALA A 172 -11.67 -1.00 13.02
CA ALA A 172 -10.27 -0.56 13.21
C ALA A 172 -9.67 -1.12 14.50
N LYS A 173 -10.42 -1.11 15.61
CA LYS A 173 -10.00 -1.73 16.88
C LYS A 173 -9.75 -3.23 16.75
N GLN A 174 -10.57 -3.96 16.00
CA GLN A 174 -10.35 -5.40 15.78
C GLN A 174 -9.08 -5.67 14.97
N PHE A 175 -8.80 -4.87 13.93
CA PHE A 175 -7.54 -4.97 13.18
C PHE A 175 -6.32 -4.62 14.04
N GLU A 176 -6.42 -3.61 14.90
CA GLU A 176 -5.38 -3.21 15.85
C GLU A 176 -5.14 -4.30 16.91
N ALA A 177 -6.21 -4.82 17.50
CA ALA A 177 -6.17 -5.91 18.49
C ALA A 177 -5.82 -7.27 17.87
N LYS A 178 -5.72 -7.37 16.53
CA LYS A 178 -5.42 -8.60 15.78
C LYS A 178 -6.46 -9.73 16.00
N THR A 179 -7.71 -9.38 16.26
CA THR A 179 -8.80 -10.32 16.48
C THR A 179 -9.55 -10.70 15.19
N THR A 180 -9.21 -10.08 14.07
CA THR A 180 -9.75 -10.42 12.75
C THR A 180 -9.09 -11.68 12.20
N GLU A 181 -9.89 -12.59 11.64
CA GLU A 181 -9.38 -13.73 10.87
C GLU A 181 -9.01 -13.29 9.47
N ARG A 182 -7.77 -13.56 9.06
CA ARG A 182 -7.27 -13.22 7.71
C ARG A 182 -6.45 -14.37 7.17
N GLU A 183 -7.00 -15.07 6.20
CA GLU A 183 -6.31 -16.15 5.51
C GLU A 183 -6.08 -15.79 4.05
N TYR A 184 -4.87 -16.02 3.59
CA TYR A 184 -4.45 -15.79 2.21
C TYR A 184 -4.00 -17.11 1.58
N MET A 185 -4.31 -17.28 0.32
CA MET A 185 -3.74 -18.34 -0.51
C MET A 185 -2.58 -17.77 -1.32
N ALA A 186 -1.46 -18.49 -1.32
CA ALA A 186 -0.28 -18.10 -2.11
C ALA A 186 0.33 -19.32 -2.80
N LEU A 187 0.73 -19.16 -4.06
CA LEU A 187 1.60 -20.11 -4.75
C LEU A 187 3.03 -19.56 -4.68
N VAL A 188 3.97 -20.36 -4.19
CA VAL A 188 5.36 -19.94 -3.99
C VAL A 188 6.32 -20.86 -4.75
N TRP A 189 7.47 -20.32 -5.14
CA TRP A 189 8.52 -21.08 -5.78
C TRP A 189 9.21 -22.05 -4.82
N GLY A 190 9.50 -23.24 -5.33
CA GLY A 190 10.22 -24.29 -4.64
C GLY A 190 9.32 -25.22 -3.83
N ASN A 191 9.93 -26.24 -3.28
CA ASN A 191 9.29 -27.21 -2.41
C ASN A 191 9.52 -26.78 -0.96
N VAL A 192 8.49 -26.20 -0.34
CA VAL A 192 8.57 -25.78 1.08
C VAL A 192 8.67 -27.02 1.94
N THR A 193 9.76 -27.18 2.69
CA THR A 193 10.10 -28.42 3.38
C THR A 193 9.15 -28.73 4.53
N ASN A 194 8.91 -27.75 5.40
CA ASN A 194 8.05 -27.90 6.57
C ASN A 194 6.58 -27.74 6.20
N ASP A 195 5.71 -28.59 6.74
CA ASP A 195 4.27 -28.54 6.47
C ASP A 195 3.59 -27.27 7.03
N ALA A 196 4.17 -26.69 8.06
CA ALA A 196 3.75 -25.41 8.62
C ALA A 196 4.94 -24.70 9.25
N GLY A 197 4.82 -23.39 9.43
CA GLY A 197 5.84 -22.59 10.09
C GLY A 197 5.38 -21.16 10.35
N THR A 198 6.22 -20.46 11.10
CA THR A 198 6.04 -19.04 11.41
C THR A 198 7.27 -18.28 10.92
N ILE A 199 7.01 -17.15 10.24
CA ILE A 199 8.05 -16.22 9.79
C ILE A 199 7.88 -14.94 10.58
N GLU A 200 8.91 -14.61 11.35
CA GLU A 200 8.97 -13.44 12.21
C GLU A 200 10.13 -12.54 11.78
N GLY A 201 9.97 -11.24 11.94
CA GLY A 201 11.04 -10.28 11.71
C GLY A 201 10.49 -8.86 11.55
N ASN A 202 11.37 -7.88 11.60
CA ASN A 202 11.00 -6.49 11.38
C ASN A 202 10.96 -6.18 9.88
N LEU A 203 9.85 -5.63 9.40
CA LEU A 203 9.72 -5.19 8.01
C LEU A 203 9.99 -3.70 7.87
N ALA A 204 10.94 -3.37 7.00
CA ALA A 204 11.22 -2.01 6.56
C ALA A 204 11.43 -1.95 5.05
N ARG A 205 11.58 -0.74 4.50
CA ARG A 205 11.98 -0.54 3.10
C ARG A 205 13.37 -1.13 2.87
N HIS A 206 13.50 -1.93 1.81
CA HIS A 206 14.80 -2.47 1.40
C HIS A 206 15.82 -1.36 1.16
N LEU A 207 17.06 -1.51 1.61
CA LEU A 207 18.05 -0.43 1.63
C LEU A 207 18.41 0.10 0.24
N LYS A 208 18.48 -0.77 -0.77
CA LYS A 208 18.83 -0.42 -2.16
C LYS A 208 17.61 -0.23 -3.04
N ASP A 209 16.61 -1.11 -2.96
CA ASP A 209 15.37 -1.02 -3.73
C ASP A 209 14.22 -0.59 -2.83
N ARG A 210 14.01 0.69 -2.71
CA ARG A 210 12.98 1.28 -1.84
C ARG A 210 11.54 0.92 -2.22
N MET A 211 11.34 0.31 -3.35
CA MET A 211 10.02 -0.21 -3.77
C MET A 211 9.70 -1.58 -3.15
N GLN A 212 10.71 -2.29 -2.62
CA GLN A 212 10.54 -3.53 -1.87
C GLN A 212 10.52 -3.29 -0.36
N MET A 213 9.90 -4.23 0.35
CA MET A 213 10.09 -4.43 1.78
C MET A 213 11.10 -5.56 2.01
N ALA A 214 11.84 -5.50 3.10
CA ALA A 214 12.77 -6.54 3.50
C ALA A 214 12.62 -6.83 5.00
N VAL A 215 12.98 -8.05 5.38
CA VAL A 215 13.07 -8.48 6.78
C VAL A 215 14.43 -8.09 7.33
N PHE A 216 14.44 -7.54 8.53
CA PHE A 216 15.63 -7.15 9.28
C PHE A 216 15.61 -7.81 10.66
N ASP A 217 16.75 -8.33 11.08
CA ASP A 217 16.95 -8.91 12.41
C ASP A 217 17.19 -7.82 13.48
N ASP A 218 17.58 -6.63 13.05
CA ASP A 218 17.80 -5.48 13.93
C ASP A 218 16.46 -4.94 14.46
N PRO A 219 16.24 -4.96 15.78
CA PRO A 219 15.00 -4.50 16.40
C PRO A 219 14.72 -3.00 16.20
N GLU A 220 15.76 -2.19 15.92
CA GLU A 220 15.62 -0.75 15.68
C GLU A 220 15.19 -0.43 14.24
N ILE A 221 15.24 -1.41 13.32
CA ILE A 221 14.90 -1.20 11.91
C ILE A 221 13.52 -1.80 11.61
N GLY A 222 12.58 -0.95 11.23
CA GLY A 222 11.27 -1.39 10.74
C GLY A 222 10.24 -1.61 11.84
N LYS A 223 9.26 -2.47 11.53
CA LYS A 223 8.14 -2.79 12.41
C LYS A 223 7.94 -4.30 12.49
N PRO A 224 7.65 -4.86 13.67
CA PRO A 224 7.40 -6.29 13.82
C PRO A 224 6.31 -6.80 12.87
N ALA A 225 6.59 -7.96 12.29
CA ALA A 225 5.68 -8.64 11.38
C ALA A 225 5.74 -10.15 11.65
N ILE A 226 4.56 -10.79 11.68
CA ILE A 226 4.41 -12.22 11.93
C ILE A 226 3.45 -12.81 10.91
N THR A 227 3.91 -13.85 10.20
CA THR A 227 3.13 -14.62 9.22
C THR A 227 3.23 -16.09 9.54
N HIS A 228 2.12 -16.74 9.80
CA HIS A 228 2.03 -18.20 9.90
C HIS A 228 1.69 -18.75 8.52
N TYR A 229 2.34 -19.83 8.10
CA TYR A 229 1.99 -20.53 6.87
C TYR A 229 1.73 -22.01 7.12
N LYS A 230 0.89 -22.58 6.26
CA LYS A 230 0.62 -24.01 6.20
C LYS A 230 0.67 -24.45 4.74
N VAL A 231 1.42 -25.51 4.46
CA VAL A 231 1.46 -26.13 3.13
C VAL A 231 0.15 -26.85 2.89
N LEU A 232 -0.46 -26.58 1.76
CA LEU A 232 -1.67 -27.24 1.29
C LEU A 232 -1.34 -28.33 0.28
N GLU A 233 -0.46 -28.01 -0.70
CA GLU A 233 -0.06 -28.95 -1.72
C GLU A 233 1.32 -28.60 -2.29
N ARG A 234 2.11 -29.63 -2.62
CA ARG A 234 3.44 -29.50 -3.24
C ARG A 234 3.40 -30.06 -4.66
N PHE A 235 3.77 -29.22 -5.63
CA PHE A 235 3.81 -29.59 -7.06
C PHE A 235 5.26 -29.82 -7.56
N GLY A 236 6.19 -30.09 -6.67
CA GLY A 236 7.60 -30.30 -6.96
C GLY A 236 8.40 -29.01 -7.08
N TYR A 237 8.05 -28.12 -8.00
CA TYR A 237 8.77 -26.85 -8.22
C TYR A 237 8.07 -25.62 -7.67
N VAL A 238 6.84 -25.78 -7.26
CA VAL A 238 6.02 -24.77 -6.58
C VAL A 238 5.22 -25.41 -5.46
N THR A 239 4.85 -24.62 -4.47
CA THR A 239 4.05 -25.08 -3.32
C THR A 239 2.88 -24.12 -3.13
N LEU A 240 1.67 -24.67 -2.99
CA LEU A 240 0.49 -23.93 -2.56
C LEU A 240 0.46 -23.88 -1.04
N ILE A 241 0.35 -22.69 -0.50
CA ILE A 241 0.31 -22.45 0.95
C ILE A 241 -0.89 -21.60 1.34
N SER A 242 -1.40 -21.81 2.53
CA SER A 242 -2.22 -20.80 3.21
C SER A 242 -1.35 -19.97 4.15
N CYS A 243 -1.66 -18.69 4.28
CA CYS A 243 -0.96 -17.76 5.17
C CYS A 243 -1.96 -17.07 6.09
N GLN A 244 -1.68 -17.07 7.39
CA GLN A 244 -2.44 -16.30 8.40
C GLN A 244 -1.57 -15.17 8.94
N LEU A 245 -2.15 -13.99 9.07
CA LEU A 245 -1.44 -12.78 9.47
C LEU A 245 -1.81 -12.32 10.87
N GLU A 246 -0.83 -12.22 11.77
CA GLU A 246 -1.02 -11.45 13.01
C GLU A 246 -0.89 -9.95 12.76
N THR A 247 -0.04 -9.54 11.84
CA THR A 247 0.22 -8.15 11.46
C THR A 247 -0.13 -7.91 9.99
N GLY A 248 -0.39 -6.67 9.60
CA GLY A 248 -0.72 -6.29 8.22
C GLY A 248 0.25 -5.24 7.67
N ARG A 249 1.54 -5.58 7.53
CA ARG A 249 2.54 -4.68 6.96
C ARG A 249 2.51 -4.70 5.44
N THR A 250 2.93 -3.62 4.81
CA THR A 250 3.03 -3.53 3.35
C THR A 250 3.87 -4.69 2.80
N HIS A 251 3.34 -5.39 1.79
CA HIS A 251 3.98 -6.54 1.12
C HIS A 251 4.41 -7.67 2.08
N GLN A 252 3.79 -7.82 3.25
CA GLN A 252 4.30 -8.69 4.31
C GLN A 252 4.51 -10.14 3.86
N ILE A 253 3.49 -10.80 3.32
CA ILE A 253 3.61 -12.20 2.84
C ILE A 253 4.70 -12.30 1.77
N ARG A 254 4.74 -11.37 0.83
CA ARG A 254 5.67 -11.34 -0.29
C ARG A 254 7.13 -11.24 0.19
N ALA A 255 7.39 -10.32 1.13
CA ALA A 255 8.72 -10.13 1.72
C ALA A 255 9.13 -11.32 2.60
N HIS A 256 8.23 -11.84 3.44
CA HIS A 256 8.47 -12.99 4.30
C HIS A 256 8.79 -14.25 3.49
N MET A 257 7.99 -14.56 2.46
CA MET A 257 8.22 -15.73 1.63
C MET A 257 9.53 -15.60 0.82
N LYS A 258 9.85 -14.41 0.31
CA LYS A 258 11.17 -14.15 -0.30
C LYS A 258 12.31 -14.36 0.71
N HIS A 259 12.15 -13.87 1.94
CA HIS A 259 13.17 -13.99 3.00
C HIS A 259 13.56 -15.45 3.28
N ILE A 260 12.57 -16.36 3.31
CA ILE A 260 12.82 -17.79 3.49
C ILE A 260 13.16 -18.55 2.19
N GLY A 261 13.41 -17.84 1.08
CA GLY A 261 13.84 -18.43 -0.19
C GLY A 261 12.73 -18.98 -1.08
N HIS A 262 11.48 -18.66 -0.78
CA HIS A 262 10.28 -19.10 -1.53
C HIS A 262 9.43 -17.90 -2.02
N PRO A 263 9.96 -17.01 -2.92
CA PRO A 263 9.16 -15.88 -3.40
C PRO A 263 7.89 -16.36 -4.08
N LEU A 264 6.85 -15.50 -4.06
CA LEU A 264 5.57 -15.82 -4.69
C LEU A 264 5.73 -16.00 -6.20
N PHE A 265 5.01 -16.96 -6.76
CA PHE A 265 4.98 -17.23 -8.19
C PHE A 265 4.49 -15.98 -8.93
N ASN A 266 5.21 -15.62 -9.99
CA ASN A 266 4.99 -14.45 -10.82
C ASN A 266 4.95 -13.10 -10.08
N ASP A 267 5.67 -12.98 -8.96
CA ASP A 267 5.86 -11.70 -8.28
C ASP A 267 7.03 -10.95 -8.92
N GLU A 268 6.72 -10.01 -9.81
CA GLU A 268 7.71 -9.22 -10.53
C GLU A 268 8.65 -8.47 -9.58
N ARG A 269 8.09 -7.83 -8.55
CA ARG A 269 8.85 -7.00 -7.60
C ARG A 269 9.79 -7.80 -6.70
N TYR A 270 9.42 -9.03 -6.36
CA TYR A 270 10.20 -9.90 -5.48
C TYR A 270 10.97 -11.00 -6.22
N GLY A 271 11.03 -10.93 -7.55
CA GLY A 271 11.83 -11.83 -8.39
C GLY A 271 11.15 -13.16 -8.73
N GLY A 272 9.89 -13.33 -8.34
CA GLY A 272 9.11 -14.54 -8.64
C GLY A 272 8.63 -14.68 -10.08
N HIS A 273 8.79 -13.64 -10.90
CA HIS A 273 8.52 -13.64 -12.35
C HIS A 273 9.61 -14.39 -13.16
N LEU A 274 10.70 -14.76 -12.50
CA LEU A 274 11.76 -15.58 -13.10
C LEU A 274 11.48 -17.06 -12.83
N ILE A 275 11.94 -17.94 -13.71
CA ILE A 275 11.88 -19.40 -13.48
C ILE A 275 12.97 -19.75 -12.46
N LEU A 276 12.59 -19.86 -11.21
CA LEU A 276 13.54 -20.07 -10.10
C LEU A 276 13.84 -21.55 -9.83
N LYS A 277 12.91 -22.43 -10.18
CA LYS A 277 13.02 -23.90 -9.98
C LYS A 277 12.49 -24.62 -11.21
N GLY A 278 12.97 -25.83 -11.46
CA GLY A 278 12.50 -26.64 -12.55
C GLY A 278 13.62 -27.28 -13.37
N THR A 279 13.33 -27.56 -14.61
CA THR A 279 14.26 -28.20 -15.56
C THR A 279 14.68 -27.19 -16.64
N THR A 280 15.76 -27.51 -17.36
CA THR A 280 16.27 -26.70 -18.49
C THR A 280 15.56 -27.01 -19.81
N PHE A 281 14.60 -27.94 -19.83
CA PHE A 281 13.88 -28.31 -21.06
C PHE A 281 12.98 -27.17 -21.57
N THR A 282 13.01 -26.95 -22.88
CA THR A 282 12.20 -25.94 -23.57
C THR A 282 10.70 -26.07 -23.27
N LYS A 283 10.18 -27.31 -23.22
CA LYS A 283 8.77 -27.58 -22.89
C LYS A 283 8.40 -27.10 -21.49
N TYR A 284 9.31 -27.26 -20.51
CA TYR A 284 9.07 -26.76 -19.16
C TYR A 284 9.03 -25.23 -19.13
N LYS A 285 10.00 -24.58 -19.80
CA LYS A 285 9.99 -23.12 -19.94
C LYS A 285 8.69 -22.62 -20.57
N GLN A 286 8.27 -23.23 -21.66
CA GLN A 286 7.01 -22.87 -22.33
C GLN A 286 5.78 -23.08 -21.43
N PHE A 287 5.76 -24.15 -20.65
CA PHE A 287 4.71 -24.39 -19.65
C PHE A 287 4.65 -23.26 -18.60
N ILE A 288 5.79 -22.88 -18.00
CA ILE A 288 5.84 -21.79 -17.02
C ILE A 288 5.47 -20.45 -17.68
N ASP A 289 5.94 -20.16 -18.88
CA ASP A 289 5.58 -18.93 -19.60
C ASP A 289 4.05 -18.86 -19.84
N ASN A 290 3.39 -19.99 -20.07
CA ASN A 290 1.93 -20.05 -20.19
C ASN A 290 1.25 -19.86 -18.83
N CYS A 291 1.80 -20.40 -17.74
CA CYS A 291 1.30 -20.15 -16.39
C CYS A 291 1.41 -18.65 -16.02
N PHE A 292 2.53 -18.00 -16.36
CA PHE A 292 2.70 -16.56 -16.14
C PHE A 292 1.70 -15.71 -16.95
N LYS A 293 1.36 -16.13 -18.17
CA LYS A 293 0.31 -15.47 -18.96
C LYS A 293 -1.08 -15.66 -18.36
N ALA A 294 -1.37 -16.86 -17.84
CA ALA A 294 -2.65 -17.15 -17.21
C ALA A 294 -2.83 -16.38 -15.88
N LEU A 295 -1.74 -16.16 -15.14
CA LEU A 295 -1.72 -15.38 -13.90
C LEU A 295 -0.63 -14.29 -13.99
N PRO A 296 -0.90 -13.14 -14.66
CA PRO A 296 0.12 -12.10 -14.93
C PRO A 296 0.39 -11.19 -13.73
N ARG A 297 0.44 -11.74 -12.52
CA ARG A 297 0.64 -11.06 -11.25
C ARG A 297 1.18 -12.00 -10.18
N GLN A 298 1.56 -11.47 -9.02
CA GLN A 298 1.85 -12.35 -7.87
C GLN A 298 0.65 -13.25 -7.54
N ALA A 299 0.94 -14.53 -7.36
CA ALA A 299 -0.04 -15.53 -6.97
C ALA A 299 -0.39 -15.37 -5.48
N LEU A 300 -1.22 -14.36 -5.17
CA LEU A 300 -1.69 -14.03 -3.81
C LEU A 300 -3.15 -13.63 -3.84
N HIS A 301 -3.93 -14.24 -2.95
CA HIS A 301 -5.36 -14.01 -2.83
C HIS A 301 -5.78 -13.95 -1.35
N ALA A 302 -6.47 -12.89 -0.94
CA ALA A 302 -7.08 -12.76 0.38
C ALA A 302 -8.38 -13.57 0.42
N LYS A 303 -8.25 -14.85 0.78
CA LYS A 303 -9.32 -15.86 0.67
C LYS A 303 -10.38 -15.69 1.74
N THR A 304 -9.99 -15.59 3.00
CA THR A 304 -10.90 -15.53 4.14
C THR A 304 -10.76 -14.24 4.90
N LEU A 305 -11.89 -13.65 5.28
CA LEU A 305 -11.97 -12.53 6.19
C LEU A 305 -13.07 -12.76 7.22
N GLY A 306 -12.68 -12.77 8.52
CA GLY A 306 -13.61 -12.89 9.64
C GLY A 306 -13.43 -11.75 10.64
N PHE A 307 -14.55 -11.25 11.16
CA PHE A 307 -14.61 -10.16 12.13
C PHE A 307 -15.93 -10.17 12.90
N ILE A 308 -15.96 -9.51 14.06
CA ILE A 308 -17.19 -9.28 14.81
C ILE A 308 -17.94 -8.11 14.15
N HIS A 309 -19.20 -8.34 13.80
CA HIS A 309 -20.04 -7.33 13.16
C HIS A 309 -20.30 -6.14 14.10
N PRO A 310 -20.08 -4.88 13.66
CA PRO A 310 -20.09 -3.70 14.53
C PRO A 310 -21.41 -3.46 15.28
N ASN A 311 -22.55 -3.79 14.66
CA ASN A 311 -23.87 -3.51 15.22
C ASN A 311 -24.49 -4.72 15.94
N THR A 312 -24.28 -5.95 15.44
CA THR A 312 -24.90 -7.15 16.00
C THR A 312 -24.05 -7.84 17.05
N GLY A 313 -22.72 -7.64 17.01
CA GLY A 313 -21.77 -8.35 17.87
C GLY A 313 -21.54 -9.81 17.47
N GLU A 314 -22.11 -10.26 16.36
CA GLU A 314 -21.95 -11.62 15.86
C GLU A 314 -20.66 -11.79 15.05
N MET A 315 -20.06 -12.98 15.14
CA MET A 315 -18.92 -13.33 14.30
C MET A 315 -19.39 -13.56 12.86
N MET A 316 -18.84 -12.79 11.94
CA MET A 316 -19.04 -12.98 10.50
C MET A 316 -17.76 -13.53 9.87
N ARG A 317 -17.87 -14.51 9.00
CA ARG A 317 -16.78 -15.11 8.26
C ARG A 317 -17.17 -15.30 6.80
N PHE A 318 -16.31 -14.81 5.91
CA PHE A 318 -16.51 -14.88 4.47
C PHE A 318 -15.30 -15.54 3.81
N ASP A 319 -15.59 -16.35 2.80
CA ASP A 319 -14.60 -17.03 1.99
C ASP A 319 -14.87 -16.76 0.51
N THR A 320 -13.78 -16.62 -0.30
CA THR A 320 -13.84 -16.54 -1.76
C THR A 320 -13.03 -17.65 -2.39
N GLU A 321 -13.34 -17.98 -3.66
CA GLU A 321 -12.62 -18.98 -4.44
C GLU A 321 -11.35 -18.42 -5.07
#